data_99d2488dcfdc2350bc502b1eb6d3013c
#
_entry.id   99d2488dcfdc2350bc502b1eb6d3013c
#
_cell.length_a   1.000
_cell.length_b   1.000
_cell.length_c   1.000
_cell.angle_alpha   90.00
_cell.angle_beta   90.00
_cell.angle_gamma   90.00
#
_symmetry.space_group_name_H-M   'P 1'
#
loop_
_entity.id
_entity.type
_entity.pdbx_description
1 polymer ?
#
loop_
_entity_poly.entity_id
_entity_poly.type
_entity_poly.pdbx_seq_one_letter_code
_entity_poly.pdbx_strand_id
1 'polypeptide(L)'
;MPALQEKERIAKMMFVLRTISGKTQSKISKALAVSFQQIQKYEKAQNGIGSDKLFILARKEGWDINLLYNGDPEIVLQQIPLFKQDMVAKKFREIEANIREERKLQRLYAPLMPKLNRELAGENTFQDKELPKDAPIRLTQLSSDGSPMEVEYEPIKVKYKQAN
;
A
#
# COMPACT_ATOMS: atom_id res chain seq x y z
N MET A 1 -4.14 17.08 -7.28
CA MET A 1 -3.92 15.74 -6.71
C MET A 1 -3.11 15.87 -5.41
N PRO A 2 -3.74 16.29 -4.33
CA PRO A 2 -3.02 16.59 -3.07
C PRO A 2 -2.38 15.34 -2.44
N ALA A 3 -3.04 14.18 -2.54
CA ALA A 3 -2.54 12.94 -1.93
C ALA A 3 -1.17 12.47 -2.44
N LEU A 4 -0.86 12.65 -3.73
CA LEU A 4 0.46 12.31 -4.28
C LEU A 4 1.55 13.29 -3.83
N GLN A 5 1.23 14.57 -3.68
CA GLN A 5 2.16 15.56 -3.16
C GLN A 5 2.51 15.27 -1.70
N GLU A 6 1.51 14.91 -0.89
CA GLU A 6 1.73 14.49 0.49
C GLU A 6 2.57 13.21 0.59
N LYS A 7 2.28 12.22 -0.24
CA LYS A 7 3.05 10.98 -0.30
C LYS A 7 4.53 11.25 -0.63
N GLU A 8 4.78 12.12 -1.62
CA GLU A 8 6.13 12.55 -1.99
C GLU A 8 6.84 13.24 -0.83
N ARG A 9 6.19 14.25 -0.23
CA ARG A 9 6.73 15.04 0.86
C ARG A 9 7.07 14.17 2.08
N ILE A 10 6.15 13.29 2.49
CA ILE A 10 6.37 12.39 3.63
C ILE A 10 7.53 11.42 3.35
N ALA A 11 7.63 10.88 2.13
CA ALA A 11 8.73 9.98 1.76
C ALA A 11 10.08 10.69 1.83
N LYS A 12 10.19 11.91 1.29
CA LYS A 12 11.38 12.75 1.39
C LYS A 12 11.72 13.05 2.85
N MET A 13 10.74 13.45 3.65
CA MET A 13 10.94 13.78 5.06
C MET A 13 11.41 12.57 5.88
N MET A 14 10.79 11.42 5.71
CA MET A 14 11.22 10.18 6.38
C MET A 14 12.68 9.84 6.05
N PHE A 15 13.05 9.95 4.78
CA PHE A 15 14.42 9.67 4.34
C PHE A 15 15.43 10.66 4.98
N VAL A 16 15.12 11.95 4.96
CA VAL A 16 15.98 13.01 5.53
C VAL A 16 16.13 12.82 7.03
N LEU A 17 15.03 12.69 7.79
CA LEU A 17 15.07 12.52 9.24
C LEU A 17 15.83 11.26 9.65
N ARG A 18 15.64 10.16 8.93
CA ARG A 18 16.41 8.94 9.17
C ARG A 18 17.90 9.15 8.93
N THR A 19 18.26 9.87 7.86
CA THR A 19 19.65 10.14 7.50
C THR A 19 20.33 11.05 8.53
N ILE A 20 19.65 12.10 8.98
CA ILE A 20 20.14 13.00 10.03
C ILE A 20 20.35 12.24 11.34
N SER A 21 19.37 11.43 11.72
CA SER A 21 19.40 10.64 12.94
C SER A 21 20.40 9.46 12.89
N GLY A 22 21.09 9.24 11.77
CA GLY A 22 22.02 8.13 11.59
C GLY A 22 21.37 6.74 11.71
N LYS A 23 20.07 6.65 11.46
CA LYS A 23 19.32 5.40 11.58
C LYS A 23 19.37 4.60 10.28
N THR A 24 19.40 3.27 10.40
CA THR A 24 19.28 2.37 9.25
C THR A 24 17.81 2.07 8.95
N GLN A 25 17.49 1.71 7.70
CA GLN A 25 16.15 1.24 7.34
C GLN A 25 15.72 0.02 8.16
N SER A 26 16.67 -0.87 8.50
CA SER A 26 16.41 -2.02 9.37
C SER A 26 15.99 -1.61 10.78
N LYS A 27 16.56 -0.53 11.34
CA LYS A 27 16.13 -0.02 12.64
C LYS A 27 14.71 0.54 12.58
N ILE A 28 14.40 1.30 11.55
CA ILE A 28 13.05 1.85 11.33
C ILE A 28 12.02 0.73 11.10
N SER A 29 12.38 -0.31 10.34
CA SER A 29 11.48 -1.46 10.11
C SER A 29 11.11 -2.19 11.40
N LYS A 30 12.08 -2.39 12.29
CA LYS A 30 11.83 -2.96 13.63
C LYS A 30 10.96 -2.04 14.48
N ALA A 31 11.20 -0.73 14.44
CA ALA A 31 10.40 0.25 15.19
C ALA A 31 8.93 0.22 14.77
N LEU A 32 8.64 0.03 13.48
CA LEU A 32 7.27 -0.01 12.94
C LEU A 32 6.67 -1.41 12.84
N ALA A 33 7.42 -2.46 13.21
CA ALA A 33 7.02 -3.86 13.00
C ALA A 33 6.58 -4.17 11.56
N VAL A 34 7.35 -3.65 10.58
CA VAL A 34 7.13 -3.90 9.15
C VAL A 34 8.39 -4.49 8.52
N SER A 35 8.27 -5.04 7.31
CA SER A 35 9.44 -5.55 6.59
C SER A 35 10.39 -4.43 6.15
N PHE A 36 11.66 -4.77 5.97
CA PHE A 36 12.66 -3.86 5.41
C PHE A 36 12.23 -3.33 4.03
N GLN A 37 11.68 -4.21 3.18
CA GLN A 37 11.17 -3.85 1.85
C GLN A 37 10.03 -2.85 1.93
N GLN A 38 9.20 -2.92 2.98
CA GLN A 38 8.12 -1.96 3.17
C GLN A 38 8.66 -0.56 3.49
N ILE A 39 9.73 -0.46 4.29
CA ILE A 39 10.41 0.83 4.54
C ILE A 39 11.00 1.40 3.24
N GLN A 40 11.62 0.55 2.41
CA GLN A 40 12.12 0.99 1.11
C GLN A 40 11.01 1.55 0.22
N LYS A 41 9.83 0.88 0.20
CA LYS A 41 8.67 1.36 -0.57
C LYS A 41 8.13 2.69 -0.04
N TYR A 42 8.12 2.90 1.27
CA TYR A 42 7.75 4.19 1.86
C TYR A 42 8.73 5.30 1.46
N GLU A 43 10.03 5.06 1.63
CA GLU A 43 11.07 6.05 1.29
C GLU A 43 11.26 6.30 -0.22
N LYS A 44 10.70 5.44 -1.07
CA LYS A 44 10.64 5.62 -2.53
C LYS A 44 9.31 6.22 -3.00
N ALA A 45 8.42 6.53 -2.09
CA ALA A 45 7.04 6.92 -2.38
C ALA A 45 6.29 5.91 -3.28
N GLN A 46 6.68 4.65 -3.26
CA GLN A 46 5.94 3.58 -3.95
C GLN A 46 4.67 3.22 -3.18
N ASN A 47 4.73 3.22 -1.85
CA ASN A 47 3.58 3.07 -0.97
C ASN A 47 3.44 4.30 -0.07
N GLY A 48 2.21 4.69 0.24
CA GLY A 48 1.93 5.63 1.32
C GLY A 48 2.09 4.96 2.68
N ILE A 49 2.54 5.71 3.68
CA ILE A 49 2.56 5.28 5.08
C ILE A 49 1.33 5.84 5.79
N GLY A 50 0.66 5.00 6.58
CA GLY A 50 -0.50 5.43 7.37
C GLY A 50 -0.11 6.36 8.52
N SER A 51 -1.03 7.24 8.91
CA SER A 51 -0.84 8.20 10.00
C SER A 51 -0.53 7.53 11.34
N ASP A 52 -1.12 6.38 11.60
CA ASP A 52 -0.85 5.53 12.77
C ASP A 52 0.64 5.16 12.87
N LYS A 53 1.23 4.72 11.76
CA LYS A 53 2.64 4.35 11.67
C LYS A 53 3.56 5.56 11.78
N LEU A 54 3.19 6.69 11.17
CA LEU A 54 3.95 7.95 11.31
C LEU A 54 3.98 8.41 12.76
N PHE A 55 2.86 8.33 13.48
CA PHE A 55 2.79 8.68 14.88
C PHE A 55 3.67 7.76 15.74
N ILE A 56 3.61 6.44 15.51
CA ILE A 56 4.45 5.46 16.20
C ILE A 56 5.94 5.75 15.94
N LEU A 57 6.30 6.07 14.69
CA LEU A 57 7.66 6.38 14.28
C LEU A 57 8.19 7.64 14.96
N ALA A 58 7.41 8.73 14.91
CA ALA A 58 7.73 9.98 15.58
C ALA A 58 8.01 9.76 17.06
N ARG A 59 7.12 9.05 17.75
CA ARG A 59 7.25 8.76 19.18
C ARG A 59 8.47 7.89 19.52
N LYS A 60 8.72 6.83 18.73
CA LYS A 60 9.83 5.89 19.00
C LYS A 60 11.20 6.46 18.66
N GLU A 61 11.29 7.27 17.63
CA GLU A 61 12.56 7.84 17.17
C GLU A 61 12.82 9.25 17.71
N GLY A 62 11.85 9.84 18.44
CA GLY A 62 11.93 11.18 18.98
C GLY A 62 11.85 12.26 17.90
N TRP A 63 11.17 11.98 16.78
CA TRP A 63 10.97 12.95 15.71
C TRP A 63 9.75 13.83 15.98
N ASP A 64 9.84 15.09 15.59
CA ASP A 64 8.69 15.98 15.64
C ASP A 64 7.64 15.55 14.61
N ILE A 65 6.44 15.22 15.09
CA ILE A 65 5.32 14.81 14.25
C ILE A 65 4.88 15.95 13.32
N ASN A 66 4.96 17.19 13.76
CA ASN A 66 4.64 18.35 12.93
C ASN A 66 5.64 18.49 11.77
N LEU A 67 6.91 18.18 12.02
CA LEU A 67 7.92 18.18 10.98
C LEU A 67 7.65 17.11 9.92
N LEU A 68 7.17 15.93 10.35
CA LEU A 68 6.76 14.87 9.42
C LEU A 68 5.56 15.28 8.56
N TYR A 69 4.56 15.97 9.13
CA TYR A 69 3.33 16.32 8.42
C TYR A 69 3.38 17.66 7.68
N ASN A 70 4.11 18.65 8.19
CA ASN A 70 4.08 20.02 7.68
C ASN A 70 5.46 20.54 7.29
N GLY A 71 6.53 19.81 7.62
CA GLY A 71 7.89 20.25 7.33
C GLY A 71 8.21 20.22 5.84
N ASP A 72 9.10 21.10 5.44
CA ASP A 72 9.68 21.14 4.09
C ASP A 72 10.97 20.29 4.07
N PRO A 73 11.01 19.18 3.31
CA PRO A 73 12.21 18.35 3.24
C PRO A 73 13.44 19.07 2.68
N GLU A 74 13.26 20.06 1.80
CA GLU A 74 14.34 20.81 1.21
C GLU A 74 15.01 21.75 2.24
N ILE A 75 14.21 22.33 3.14
CA ILE A 75 14.75 23.15 4.25
C ILE A 75 15.53 22.25 5.23
N VAL A 76 14.98 21.08 5.56
CA VAL A 76 15.66 20.13 6.46
C VAL A 76 16.93 19.58 5.82
N LEU A 77 16.95 19.40 4.51
CA LEU A 77 18.14 18.97 3.76
C LEU A 77 19.34 19.92 4.00
N GLN A 78 19.10 21.21 4.10
CA GLN A 78 20.17 22.20 4.33
C GLN A 78 20.89 22.00 5.68
N GLN A 79 20.28 21.32 6.62
CA GLN A 79 20.88 20.99 7.92
C GLN A 79 21.80 19.76 7.86
N ILE A 80 21.84 19.05 6.73
CA ILE A 80 22.68 17.88 6.54
C ILE A 80 24.10 18.31 6.12
N PRO A 81 25.16 17.65 6.63
CA PRO A 81 26.51 17.91 6.17
C PRO A 81 26.65 17.80 4.64
N LEU A 82 27.38 18.73 4.02
CA LEU A 82 27.52 18.86 2.57
C LEU A 82 27.84 17.54 1.86
N PHE A 83 28.75 16.74 2.44
CA PHE A 83 29.14 15.44 1.85
C PHE A 83 28.00 14.40 1.75
N LYS A 84 26.89 14.61 2.47
CA LYS A 84 25.69 13.77 2.39
C LYS A 84 24.57 14.37 1.54
N GLN A 85 24.64 15.66 1.25
CA GLN A 85 23.57 16.36 0.52
C GLN A 85 23.36 15.80 -0.88
N ASP A 86 24.44 15.47 -1.59
CA ASP A 86 24.34 14.86 -2.94
C ASP A 86 23.61 13.53 -2.92
N MET A 87 23.87 12.70 -1.90
CA MET A 87 23.17 11.41 -1.72
C MET A 87 21.67 11.64 -1.49
N VAL A 88 21.30 12.61 -0.66
CA VAL A 88 19.90 12.92 -0.37
C VAL A 88 19.23 13.56 -1.59
N ALA A 89 19.88 14.48 -2.27
CA ALA A 89 19.37 15.08 -3.51
C ALA A 89 19.14 14.04 -4.61
N LYS A 90 20.04 13.05 -4.74
CA LYS A 90 19.84 11.91 -5.64
C LYS A 90 18.58 11.11 -5.25
N LYS A 91 18.38 10.88 -3.95
CA LYS A 91 17.20 10.17 -3.45
C LYS A 91 15.92 10.95 -3.70
N PHE A 92 15.92 12.26 -3.55
CA PHE A 92 14.78 13.11 -3.84
C PHE A 92 14.37 13.01 -5.31
N ARG A 93 15.33 13.04 -6.23
CA ARG A 93 15.07 12.84 -7.67
C ARG A 93 14.46 11.47 -7.97
N GLU A 94 14.90 10.41 -7.28
CA GLU A 94 14.28 9.07 -7.38
C GLU A 94 12.81 9.09 -6.93
N ILE A 95 12.53 9.72 -5.81
CA ILE A 95 11.16 9.85 -5.27
C ILE A 95 10.27 10.62 -6.24
N GLU A 96 10.75 11.74 -6.75
CA GLU A 96 10.03 12.57 -7.74
C GLU A 96 9.73 11.81 -9.03
N ALA A 97 10.70 11.00 -9.50
CA ALA A 97 10.50 10.17 -10.69
C ALA A 97 9.38 9.13 -10.46
N ASN A 98 9.37 8.46 -9.31
CA ASN A 98 8.32 7.50 -8.96
C ASN A 98 6.94 8.17 -8.89
N ILE A 99 6.83 9.33 -8.28
CA ILE A 99 5.57 10.11 -8.21
C ILE A 99 5.12 10.58 -9.59
N ARG A 100 6.05 10.97 -10.44
CA ARG A 100 5.74 11.37 -11.83
C ARG A 100 5.18 10.21 -12.64
N GLU A 101 5.76 9.03 -12.50
CA GLU A 101 5.28 7.82 -13.17
C GLU A 101 3.90 7.39 -12.63
N GLU A 102 3.71 7.39 -11.32
CA GLU A 102 2.41 7.09 -10.70
C GLU A 102 1.32 8.07 -11.18
N ARG A 103 1.65 9.36 -11.27
CA ARG A 103 0.74 10.39 -11.79
C ARG A 103 0.38 10.16 -13.26
N LYS A 104 1.35 9.71 -14.06
CA LYS A 104 1.12 9.35 -15.46
C LYS A 104 0.17 8.16 -15.57
N LEU A 105 0.41 7.10 -14.79
CA LEU A 105 -0.47 5.93 -14.75
C LEU A 105 -1.89 6.31 -14.30
N GLN A 106 -2.04 7.11 -13.27
CA GLN A 106 -3.36 7.58 -12.82
C GLN A 106 -4.11 8.34 -13.91
N ARG A 107 -3.42 9.20 -14.69
CA ARG A 107 -4.05 9.91 -15.82
C ARG A 107 -4.47 8.96 -16.93
N LEU A 108 -3.68 7.92 -17.20
CA LEU A 108 -3.96 6.92 -18.23
C LEU A 108 -5.16 6.05 -17.85
N TYR A 109 -5.24 5.61 -16.59
CA TYR A 109 -6.28 4.69 -16.13
C TYR A 109 -7.56 5.39 -15.64
N ALA A 110 -7.49 6.64 -15.18
CA ALA A 110 -8.66 7.37 -14.69
C ALA A 110 -9.87 7.36 -15.65
N PRO A 111 -9.70 7.53 -17.00
CA PRO A 111 -10.83 7.46 -17.92
C PRO A 111 -11.40 6.05 -18.09
N LEU A 112 -10.63 5.00 -17.82
CA LEU A 112 -11.03 3.60 -17.98
C LEU A 112 -11.81 3.07 -16.77
N MET A 113 -11.53 3.59 -15.57
CA MET A 113 -12.12 3.12 -14.33
C MET A 113 -13.67 3.19 -14.31
N PRO A 114 -14.32 4.27 -14.77
CA PRO A 114 -15.78 4.31 -14.81
C PRO A 114 -16.40 3.31 -15.78
N LYS A 115 -15.69 2.95 -16.86
CA LYS A 115 -16.15 1.93 -17.82
C LYS A 115 -16.01 0.55 -17.19
N LEU A 116 -14.84 0.25 -16.63
CA LEU A 116 -14.56 -1.02 -15.96
C LEU A 116 -15.53 -1.28 -14.80
N ASN A 117 -15.79 -0.26 -13.97
CA ASN A 117 -16.71 -0.38 -12.85
C ASN A 117 -18.17 -0.62 -13.32
N ARG A 118 -18.58 -0.07 -14.48
CA ARG A 118 -19.89 -0.35 -15.07
C ARG A 118 -19.98 -1.77 -15.62
N GLU A 119 -18.94 -2.25 -16.28
CA GLU A 119 -18.86 -3.61 -16.80
C GLU A 119 -18.88 -4.62 -15.64
N LEU A 120 -18.09 -4.40 -14.59
CA LEU A 120 -18.10 -5.25 -13.40
C LEU A 120 -19.42 -5.19 -12.64
N ALA A 121 -20.08 -4.02 -12.56
CA ALA A 121 -21.40 -3.90 -11.97
C ALA A 121 -22.50 -4.51 -12.82
N GLY A 122 -22.34 -4.54 -14.16
CA GLY A 122 -23.23 -5.22 -15.09
C GLY A 122 -23.08 -6.74 -15.07
N GLU A 123 -21.85 -7.23 -14.89
CA GLU A 123 -21.56 -8.65 -14.70
C GLU A 123 -22.02 -9.15 -13.32
N ASN A 124 -22.02 -8.28 -12.32
CA ASN A 124 -22.59 -8.54 -10.99
C ASN A 124 -24.12 -8.38 -10.93
N THR A 125 -24.82 -8.23 -12.04
CA THR A 125 -26.19 -8.70 -12.11
C THR A 125 -26.16 -10.24 -12.12
N PHE A 126 -25.64 -10.82 -11.06
CA PHE A 126 -26.26 -12.02 -10.52
C PHE A 126 -27.72 -11.59 -10.30
N GLN A 127 -28.55 -11.77 -11.32
CA GLN A 127 -29.94 -12.04 -11.05
C GLN A 127 -29.88 -13.06 -9.93
N ASP A 128 -30.51 -12.77 -8.80
CA ASP A 128 -30.89 -13.76 -7.81
C ASP A 128 -31.79 -14.80 -8.50
N LYS A 129 -31.23 -15.54 -9.44
CA LYS A 129 -31.69 -16.86 -9.74
C LYS A 129 -31.31 -17.60 -8.47
N GLU A 130 -32.28 -17.72 -7.57
CA GLU A 130 -32.16 -18.58 -6.42
C GLU A 130 -31.51 -19.87 -6.94
N LEU A 131 -30.22 -20.03 -6.62
CA LEU A 131 -29.55 -21.31 -6.80
C LEU A 131 -30.44 -22.28 -6.08
N PRO A 132 -30.92 -23.38 -6.75
CA PRO A 132 -31.69 -24.38 -6.07
C PRO A 132 -30.95 -24.73 -4.80
N LYS A 133 -31.60 -24.58 -3.64
CA LYS A 133 -30.99 -24.77 -2.31
C LYS A 133 -30.30 -26.12 -2.13
N ASP A 134 -30.48 -27.02 -3.09
CA ASP A 134 -29.98 -28.38 -3.09
C ASP A 134 -29.05 -28.67 -4.31
N ALA A 135 -28.61 -27.66 -5.04
CA ALA A 135 -27.70 -27.92 -6.16
C ALA A 135 -26.28 -28.24 -5.62
N PRO A 136 -25.68 -29.35 -6.06
CA PRO A 136 -24.31 -29.67 -5.67
C PRO A 136 -23.34 -28.65 -6.21
N ILE A 137 -22.39 -28.24 -5.37
CA ILE A 137 -21.31 -27.30 -5.76
C ILE A 137 -20.23 -28.09 -6.47
N ARG A 138 -19.99 -27.81 -7.74
CA ARG A 138 -18.88 -28.37 -8.51
C ARG A 138 -17.71 -27.43 -8.52
N LEU A 139 -16.59 -27.89 -8.00
CA LEU A 139 -15.33 -27.17 -8.02
C LEU A 139 -14.30 -27.94 -8.84
N THR A 140 -13.58 -27.21 -9.69
CA THR A 140 -12.42 -27.78 -10.39
C THR A 140 -11.19 -27.62 -9.52
N GLN A 141 -10.62 -28.72 -9.06
CA GLN A 141 -9.33 -28.74 -8.37
C GLN A 141 -8.26 -29.30 -9.31
N LEU A 142 -7.01 -28.87 -9.11
CA LEU A 142 -5.89 -29.48 -9.80
C LEU A 142 -5.40 -30.68 -8.99
N SER A 143 -5.26 -31.82 -9.63
CA SER A 143 -4.63 -33.00 -9.04
C SER A 143 -3.10 -32.77 -8.87
N SER A 144 -2.43 -33.66 -8.17
CA SER A 144 -0.98 -33.57 -7.91
C SER A 144 -0.11 -33.59 -9.18
N ASP A 145 -0.66 -34.03 -10.31
CA ASP A 145 -0.01 -34.02 -11.63
C ASP A 145 -0.40 -32.81 -12.49
N GLY A 146 -1.20 -31.87 -11.94
CA GLY A 146 -1.64 -30.64 -12.62
C GLY A 146 -2.85 -30.82 -13.54
N SER A 147 -3.46 -32.03 -13.61
CA SER A 147 -4.68 -32.24 -14.40
C SER A 147 -5.92 -31.71 -13.66
N PRO A 148 -6.90 -31.09 -14.36
CA PRO A 148 -8.13 -30.63 -13.74
C PRO A 148 -9.00 -31.81 -13.32
N MET A 149 -9.46 -31.81 -12.07
CA MET A 149 -10.35 -32.77 -11.48
C MET A 149 -11.61 -32.05 -10.99
N GLU A 150 -12.80 -32.51 -11.43
CA GLU A 150 -14.06 -32.00 -10.91
C GLU A 150 -14.39 -32.71 -9.58
N VAL A 151 -14.62 -31.92 -8.55
CA VAL A 151 -15.05 -32.40 -7.24
C VAL A 151 -16.44 -31.85 -6.97
N GLU A 152 -17.40 -32.75 -6.77
CA GLU A 152 -18.77 -32.43 -6.45
C GLU A 152 -18.97 -32.46 -4.94
N TYR A 153 -19.43 -31.35 -4.37
CA TYR A 153 -19.73 -31.25 -2.94
C TYR A 153 -21.24 -31.28 -2.72
N GLU A 154 -21.69 -32.16 -1.87
CA GLU A 154 -23.09 -32.13 -1.41
C GLU A 154 -23.29 -30.90 -0.48
N PRO A 155 -24.45 -30.23 -0.58
CA PRO A 155 -24.73 -29.08 0.27
C PRO A 155 -24.75 -29.49 1.74
N ILE A 156 -23.96 -28.83 2.57
CA ILE A 156 -23.93 -29.03 4.02
C ILE A 156 -25.28 -28.56 4.59
N LYS A 157 -26.09 -29.44 5.08
CA LYS A 157 -27.35 -29.10 5.81
C LYS A 157 -27.01 -28.49 7.15
N VAL A 158 -26.89 -27.19 7.19
CA VAL A 158 -26.69 -26.44 8.43
C VAL A 158 -28.04 -26.32 9.15
N LYS A 159 -28.24 -27.12 10.21
CA LYS A 159 -29.38 -26.94 11.11
C LYS A 159 -29.12 -25.78 12.06
N TYR A 160 -29.75 -24.66 11.82
CA TYR A 160 -29.79 -23.58 12.79
C TYR A 160 -30.74 -23.99 13.94
N LYS A 161 -30.22 -24.16 15.14
CA LYS A 161 -31.05 -24.15 16.35
C LYS A 161 -31.47 -22.71 16.61
N GLN A 162 -32.77 -22.43 16.52
CA GLN A 162 -33.31 -21.20 17.07
C GLN A 162 -33.05 -21.22 18.59
N ALA A 163 -32.33 -20.24 19.07
CA ALA A 163 -32.23 -19.99 20.50
C ALA A 163 -33.54 -19.33 20.97
N ASN A 164 -34.22 -20.00 21.91
CA ASN A 164 -35.35 -19.42 22.63
C ASN A 164 -34.88 -18.31 23.54
#